data_4252664f7053d801126fcbbebac4b0b5
#
_entry.id   4252664f7053d801126fcbbebac4b0b5
#
_cell.length_a   1.000
_cell.length_b   1.000
_cell.length_c   1.000
_cell.angle_alpha   90.00
_cell.angle_beta   90.00
_cell.angle_gamma   90.00
#
_symmetry.space_group_name_H-M   'P 1'
#
loop_
_entity.id
_entity.type
_entity.pdbx_description
1 polymer ?
#
loop_
_entity_poly.entity_id
_entity_poly.type
_entity_poly.pdbx_seq_one_letter_code
_entity_poly.pdbx_strand_id
1 'polypeptide(L)'
;MPDTTRDTHGRRTVLTGIGVAAAAAAMSTAATPADAQPAVATETFWNQRYEARKGDVKLQLYRRRLKAPVAGEAPLPVIILVHGSSMSSMPTFDLTVPGAGEYSMFNVFARYGYDVWAIDFEGYGRSSVTPGWSDIKAGVADLAAMMPIVERETKVQRGYHMIGESSGALRVAAFAAENPNRVGRLVFSAYTYTGKDSPTLTERAKNLDFYRKNNRRPRPKEMLESIFTRDKAGTSDLRTAAALVAAELPFGDTVPTGTYLDMTSKLPIIEAKAIKAPVLVIRGEHDGIATEADLLDFYSQLPNADRQFVTLPGMAHTLVLGTNRELFWYASHSFLNMPKPLVTV
;
A
#
# COMPACT_ATOMS: atom_id res chain seq x y z
N MET A 1 64.41 0.86 34.14
CA MET A 1 65.50 -0.02 34.60
C MET A 1 64.89 -1.15 35.41
N PRO A 2 65.46 -2.34 35.36
CA PRO A 2 65.96 -3.10 34.23
C PRO A 2 65.18 -4.45 34.12
N ASP A 3 65.13 -5.06 32.98
CA ASP A 3 66.11 -5.95 32.33
C ASP A 3 65.96 -7.39 32.80
N THR A 4 65.91 -8.35 32.07
CA THR A 4 66.81 -9.18 31.28
C THR A 4 66.08 -10.52 30.93
N THR A 5 66.11 -10.86 29.72
CA THR A 5 66.96 -11.73 28.91
C THR A 5 66.80 -13.25 29.03
N ARG A 6 66.74 -13.84 27.89
CA ARG A 6 67.42 -15.10 27.41
C ARG A 6 66.77 -16.44 27.79
N ASP A 7 66.84 -17.51 27.00
CA ASP A 7 67.64 -17.87 25.85
C ASP A 7 67.10 -19.19 25.22
N THR A 8 67.28 -19.29 23.94
CA THR A 8 67.78 -20.38 23.05
C THR A 8 67.53 -21.86 23.36
N HIS A 9 67.27 -22.58 22.28
CA HIS A 9 67.88 -23.75 21.60
C HIS A 9 66.78 -24.55 20.90
N GLY A 10 66.76 -24.78 19.62
CA GLY A 10 67.78 -25.22 18.69
C GLY A 10 67.85 -26.74 18.63
N ARG A 11 67.18 -27.33 17.59
CA ARG A 11 67.66 -28.57 16.99
C ARG A 11 67.08 -28.77 15.57
N ARG A 12 67.98 -28.73 14.62
CA ARG A 12 67.83 -29.25 13.26
C ARG A 12 67.81 -30.78 13.31
N THR A 13 66.94 -31.39 12.52
CA THR A 13 67.22 -32.75 12.02
C THR A 13 66.79 -32.82 10.56
N VAL A 14 67.85 -33.14 9.73
CA VAL A 14 67.76 -33.46 8.33
C VAL A 14 67.43 -34.97 8.23
N LEU A 15 66.55 -35.38 7.36
CA LEU A 15 66.55 -36.73 6.78
C LEU A 15 65.82 -36.73 5.43
N THR A 16 66.60 -36.81 4.40
CA THR A 16 66.63 -37.71 3.24
C THR A 16 65.30 -38.15 2.61
N GLY A 17 65.23 -37.90 1.33
CA GLY A 17 64.15 -38.21 0.43
C GLY A 17 63.95 -39.68 0.11
N ILE A 18 62.75 -39.98 -0.30
CA ILE A 18 62.38 -41.11 -1.13
C ILE A 18 61.38 -40.58 -2.17
N GLY A 19 61.76 -40.71 -3.43
CA GLY A 19 60.93 -40.37 -4.55
C GLY A 19 59.83 -41.44 -4.74
N VAL A 20 58.60 -41.02 -4.87
CA VAL A 20 57.49 -41.86 -5.38
C VAL A 20 56.88 -41.13 -6.55
N ALA A 21 56.95 -41.75 -7.71
CA ALA A 21 56.28 -41.30 -8.94
C ALA A 21 54.78 -41.34 -8.73
N ALA A 22 54.14 -40.18 -8.80
CA ALA A 22 52.68 -40.11 -8.80
C ALA A 22 52.16 -40.12 -10.24
N ALA A 23 51.45 -41.20 -10.57
CA ALA A 23 50.67 -41.29 -11.80
C ALA A 23 49.49 -40.27 -11.71
N ALA A 24 49.44 -39.37 -12.65
CA ALA A 24 48.31 -38.43 -12.80
C ALA A 24 47.12 -39.22 -13.37
N ALA A 25 46.16 -39.59 -12.49
CA ALA A 25 44.82 -40.02 -12.88
C ALA A 25 43.99 -38.75 -13.16
N ALA A 26 43.68 -38.49 -14.42
CA ALA A 26 42.70 -37.48 -14.83
C ALA A 26 41.30 -37.91 -14.34
N MET A 27 40.86 -37.36 -13.21
CA MET A 27 39.44 -37.44 -12.84
C MET A 27 38.69 -36.41 -13.70
N SER A 28 37.97 -36.92 -14.72
CA SER A 28 36.94 -36.15 -15.40
C SER A 28 35.77 -35.97 -14.41
N THR A 29 35.65 -34.81 -13.81
CA THR A 29 34.43 -34.43 -13.10
C THR A 29 33.33 -34.21 -14.13
N ALA A 30 32.47 -35.23 -14.30
CA ALA A 30 31.21 -35.05 -14.96
C ALA A 30 30.43 -33.98 -14.15
N ALA A 31 30.24 -32.79 -14.72
CA ALA A 31 29.35 -31.79 -14.17
C ALA A 31 27.94 -32.42 -14.11
N THR A 32 27.42 -32.64 -12.92
CA THR A 32 26.00 -32.92 -12.70
C THR A 32 25.21 -31.79 -13.33
N PRO A 33 24.16 -32.07 -14.13
CA PRO A 33 23.31 -31.01 -14.63
C PRO A 33 22.76 -30.28 -13.41
N ALA A 34 22.96 -28.94 -13.38
CA ALA A 34 22.34 -28.08 -12.38
C ALA A 34 20.86 -28.41 -12.36
N ASP A 35 20.35 -28.77 -11.18
CA ASP A 35 18.91 -28.96 -10.95
C ASP A 35 18.20 -27.73 -11.51
N ALA A 36 17.52 -27.90 -12.64
CA ALA A 36 16.62 -26.92 -13.17
C ALA A 36 15.51 -26.77 -12.12
N GLN A 37 15.55 -25.68 -11.36
CA GLN A 37 14.44 -25.33 -10.51
C GLN A 37 13.16 -25.40 -11.36
N PRO A 38 12.13 -26.13 -10.93
CA PRO A 38 10.88 -26.20 -11.69
C PRO A 38 10.41 -24.76 -11.91
N ALA A 39 10.13 -24.43 -13.17
CA ALA A 39 9.59 -23.13 -13.52
C ALA A 39 8.36 -22.90 -12.65
N VAL A 40 8.40 -21.88 -11.78
CA VAL A 40 7.26 -21.49 -10.97
C VAL A 40 6.14 -21.18 -11.96
N ALA A 41 5.11 -22.02 -11.96
CA ALA A 41 3.95 -21.79 -12.80
C ALA A 41 3.44 -20.37 -12.50
N THR A 42 3.42 -19.52 -13.53
CA THR A 42 2.91 -18.15 -13.38
C THR A 42 1.44 -18.27 -12.99
N GLU A 43 1.16 -17.94 -11.74
CA GLU A 43 -0.21 -17.94 -11.22
C GLU A 43 -1.06 -16.96 -12.04
N THR A 44 -2.17 -17.45 -12.58
CA THR A 44 -3.08 -16.64 -13.39
C THR A 44 -4.26 -16.19 -12.54
N PHE A 45 -4.47 -14.88 -12.48
CA PHE A 45 -5.63 -14.29 -11.81
C PHE A 45 -6.71 -13.94 -12.82
N TRP A 46 -7.97 -14.10 -12.43
CA TRP A 46 -9.08 -13.55 -13.19
C TRP A 46 -9.20 -12.04 -12.92
N ASN A 47 -9.30 -11.26 -13.98
CA ASN A 47 -9.36 -9.80 -13.94
C ASN A 47 -10.53 -9.28 -14.76
N GLN A 48 -11.21 -8.26 -14.26
CA GLN A 48 -12.25 -7.55 -14.99
C GLN A 48 -12.21 -6.06 -14.70
N ARG A 49 -12.55 -5.27 -15.70
CA ARG A 49 -12.74 -3.81 -15.58
C ARG A 49 -14.20 -3.46 -15.79
N TYR A 50 -14.66 -2.43 -15.06
CA TYR A 50 -16.02 -1.90 -15.19
C TYR A 50 -15.95 -0.38 -15.27
N GLU A 51 -17.02 0.24 -15.77
CA GLU A 51 -17.23 1.68 -15.76
C GLU A 51 -18.43 1.99 -14.86
N ALA A 52 -18.22 2.80 -13.82
CA ALA A 52 -19.31 3.43 -13.08
C ALA A 52 -19.55 4.85 -13.62
N ARG A 53 -20.73 5.42 -13.33
CA ARG A 53 -21.07 6.77 -13.73
C ARG A 53 -21.57 7.59 -12.54
N LYS A 54 -21.03 8.80 -12.41
CA LYS A 54 -21.49 9.86 -11.54
C LYS A 54 -21.95 11.02 -12.44
N GLY A 55 -23.22 11.02 -12.86
CA GLY A 55 -23.67 11.88 -13.97
C GLY A 55 -22.88 11.59 -15.23
N ASP A 56 -22.25 12.60 -15.83
CA ASP A 56 -21.44 12.46 -17.04
C ASP A 56 -20.01 11.96 -16.76
N VAL A 57 -19.60 11.91 -15.49
CA VAL A 57 -18.26 11.44 -15.10
C VAL A 57 -18.20 9.93 -15.19
N LYS A 58 -17.27 9.42 -15.98
CA LYS A 58 -16.93 7.99 -16.06
C LYS A 58 -15.87 7.67 -15.01
N LEU A 59 -16.09 6.63 -14.23
CA LEU A 59 -15.19 6.15 -13.20
C LEU A 59 -14.73 4.75 -13.55
N GLN A 60 -13.42 4.55 -13.65
CA GLN A 60 -12.83 3.24 -13.95
C GLN A 60 -12.77 2.41 -12.69
N LEU A 61 -13.30 1.19 -12.76
CA LEU A 61 -13.24 0.19 -11.69
C LEU A 61 -12.40 -1.00 -12.13
N TYR A 62 -11.70 -1.60 -11.19
CA TYR A 62 -10.90 -2.81 -11.36
C TYR A 62 -11.37 -3.87 -10.38
N ARG A 63 -11.38 -5.14 -10.84
CA ARG A 63 -11.71 -6.30 -10.02
C ARG A 63 -10.73 -7.42 -10.29
N ARG A 64 -10.28 -8.10 -9.24
CA ARG A 64 -9.42 -9.28 -9.33
C ARG A 64 -9.87 -10.35 -8.35
N ARG A 65 -9.81 -11.59 -8.80
CA ARG A 65 -10.03 -12.78 -8.00
C ARG A 65 -8.99 -13.85 -8.38
N LEU A 66 -8.77 -14.82 -7.50
CA LEU A 66 -7.93 -15.97 -7.82
C LEU A 66 -8.51 -16.78 -8.99
N LYS A 67 -9.85 -16.92 -9.05
CA LYS A 67 -10.57 -17.64 -10.12
C LYS A 67 -11.76 -16.80 -10.60
N ALA A 68 -12.19 -17.06 -11.84
CA ALA A 68 -13.40 -16.45 -12.38
C ALA A 68 -14.63 -16.79 -11.50
N PRO A 69 -15.60 -15.85 -11.39
CA PRO A 69 -16.89 -16.12 -10.74
C PRO A 69 -17.60 -17.30 -11.40
N VAL A 70 -18.19 -18.16 -10.60
CA VAL A 70 -19.00 -19.28 -11.06
C VAL A 70 -20.44 -19.07 -10.63
N ALA A 71 -21.39 -19.40 -11.52
CA ALA A 71 -22.80 -19.27 -11.22
C ALA A 71 -23.19 -20.15 -10.01
N GLY A 72 -23.87 -19.57 -9.02
CA GLY A 72 -24.32 -20.26 -7.80
C GLY A 72 -23.24 -20.41 -6.71
N GLU A 73 -22.02 -19.91 -6.90
CA GLU A 73 -21.02 -19.90 -5.84
C GLU A 73 -21.39 -18.95 -4.69
N ALA A 74 -20.97 -19.27 -3.48
CA ALA A 74 -21.11 -18.38 -2.35
C ALA A 74 -20.25 -17.10 -2.58
N PRO A 75 -20.78 -15.90 -2.26
CA PRO A 75 -20.01 -14.67 -2.39
C PRO A 75 -18.73 -14.68 -1.56
N LEU A 76 -17.62 -14.25 -2.15
CA LEU A 76 -16.39 -13.99 -1.41
C LEU A 76 -16.51 -12.68 -0.62
N PRO A 77 -15.75 -12.55 0.49
CA PRO A 77 -15.65 -11.25 1.16
C PRO A 77 -15.06 -10.22 0.19
N VAL A 78 -15.72 -9.06 0.12
CA VAL A 78 -15.31 -7.97 -0.79
C VAL A 78 -14.36 -7.03 -0.07
N ILE A 79 -13.25 -6.69 -0.74
CA ILE A 79 -12.33 -5.64 -0.30
C ILE A 79 -12.21 -4.56 -1.37
N ILE A 80 -12.31 -3.28 -0.95
CA ILE A 80 -12.17 -2.13 -1.83
C ILE A 80 -10.90 -1.37 -1.46
N LEU A 81 -9.98 -1.24 -2.41
CA LEU A 81 -8.74 -0.50 -2.28
C LEU A 81 -8.94 0.94 -2.79
N VAL A 82 -8.57 1.92 -1.96
CA VAL A 82 -8.88 3.34 -2.16
C VAL A 82 -7.61 4.16 -2.14
N HIS A 83 -7.18 4.66 -3.31
CA HIS A 83 -5.91 5.34 -3.51
C HIS A 83 -5.87 6.77 -2.95
N GLY A 84 -4.66 7.27 -2.73
CA GLY A 84 -4.38 8.61 -2.22
C GLY A 84 -4.38 9.73 -3.28
N SER A 85 -3.74 10.85 -2.96
CA SER A 85 -3.81 12.11 -3.73
C SER A 85 -2.92 12.18 -4.96
N SER A 86 -1.84 11.40 -5.01
CA SER A 86 -0.78 11.61 -6.01
C SER A 86 -0.74 10.54 -7.09
N MET A 87 -1.41 9.43 -6.86
CA MET A 87 -1.32 8.23 -7.68
C MET A 87 -2.72 7.66 -7.91
N SER A 88 -2.90 6.94 -9.03
CA SER A 88 -4.12 6.20 -9.36
C SER A 88 -4.08 4.76 -8.83
N SER A 89 -5.17 4.00 -8.98
CA SER A 89 -5.33 2.69 -8.36
C SER A 89 -4.32 1.66 -8.81
N MET A 90 -4.14 1.49 -10.11
CA MET A 90 -3.27 0.42 -10.62
C MET A 90 -1.81 0.62 -10.25
N PRO A 91 -1.20 1.80 -10.41
CA PRO A 91 0.16 2.05 -9.95
C PRO A 91 0.33 1.94 -8.44
N THR A 92 -0.71 2.25 -7.65
CA THR A 92 -0.65 2.14 -6.19
C THR A 92 -0.77 0.68 -5.73
N PHE A 93 -1.70 -0.09 -6.29
CA PHE A 93 -2.11 -1.38 -5.72
C PHE A 93 -1.77 -2.60 -6.59
N ASP A 94 -1.31 -2.39 -7.83
CA ASP A 94 -0.98 -3.46 -8.78
C ASP A 94 0.33 -3.18 -9.52
N LEU A 95 1.31 -2.61 -8.82
CA LEU A 95 2.60 -2.28 -9.41
C LEU A 95 3.40 -3.55 -9.69
N THR A 96 4.03 -3.61 -10.85
CA THR A 96 5.08 -4.59 -11.17
C THR A 96 6.43 -3.92 -11.05
N VAL A 97 7.30 -4.44 -10.18
CA VAL A 97 8.68 -3.97 -10.01
C VAL A 97 9.63 -5.10 -10.40
N PRO A 98 10.26 -5.03 -11.59
CA PRO A 98 11.09 -6.12 -12.10
C PRO A 98 12.20 -6.52 -11.12
N GLY A 99 12.29 -7.81 -10.80
CA GLY A 99 13.30 -8.37 -9.91
C GLY A 99 13.17 -7.98 -8.43
N ALA A 100 12.03 -7.42 -7.99
CA ALA A 100 11.83 -6.98 -6.61
C ALA A 100 10.70 -7.72 -5.86
N GLY A 101 10.23 -8.83 -6.42
CA GLY A 101 9.17 -9.66 -5.83
C GLY A 101 7.75 -9.11 -6.05
N GLU A 102 6.81 -9.57 -5.26
CA GLU A 102 5.40 -9.17 -5.36
C GLU A 102 5.16 -7.77 -4.79
N TYR A 103 4.47 -6.92 -5.54
CA TYR A 103 4.01 -5.60 -5.13
C TYR A 103 2.49 -5.44 -5.28
N SER A 104 1.83 -6.40 -5.94
CA SER A 104 0.39 -6.31 -6.20
C SER A 104 -0.44 -6.69 -4.97
N MET A 105 -1.08 -5.71 -4.35
CA MET A 105 -2.11 -5.96 -3.34
C MET A 105 -3.31 -6.73 -3.92
N PHE A 106 -3.63 -6.52 -5.20
CA PHE A 106 -4.67 -7.29 -5.86
C PHE A 106 -4.35 -8.79 -5.84
N ASN A 107 -3.11 -9.17 -6.19
CA ASN A 107 -2.68 -10.57 -6.18
C ASN A 107 -2.72 -11.14 -4.75
N VAL A 108 -2.11 -10.42 -3.81
CA VAL A 108 -1.99 -10.87 -2.41
C VAL A 108 -3.36 -11.07 -1.77
N PHE A 109 -4.26 -10.10 -1.88
CA PHE A 109 -5.58 -10.22 -1.27
C PHE A 109 -6.49 -11.19 -2.03
N ALA A 110 -6.33 -11.37 -3.35
CA ALA A 110 -7.01 -12.44 -4.08
C ALA A 110 -6.57 -13.84 -3.62
N ARG A 111 -5.27 -14.05 -3.32
CA ARG A 111 -4.76 -15.30 -2.70
C ARG A 111 -5.34 -15.52 -1.30
N TYR A 112 -5.57 -14.46 -0.54
CA TYR A 112 -6.25 -14.52 0.76
C TYR A 112 -7.75 -14.83 0.66
N GLY A 113 -8.29 -14.96 -0.55
CA GLY A 113 -9.69 -15.36 -0.78
C GLY A 113 -10.68 -14.19 -0.89
N TYR A 114 -10.19 -12.95 -1.09
CA TYR A 114 -11.06 -11.81 -1.29
C TYR A 114 -11.43 -11.61 -2.77
N ASP A 115 -12.60 -11.02 -2.99
CA ASP A 115 -13.00 -10.37 -4.23
C ASP A 115 -12.50 -8.92 -4.16
N VAL A 116 -11.38 -8.63 -4.84
CA VAL A 116 -10.63 -7.38 -4.69
C VAL A 116 -11.07 -6.37 -5.73
N TRP A 117 -11.45 -5.18 -5.25
CA TRP A 117 -11.89 -4.07 -6.08
C TRP A 117 -11.07 -2.81 -5.84
N ALA A 118 -10.97 -1.95 -6.85
CA ALA A 118 -10.46 -0.60 -6.71
C ALA A 118 -11.15 0.35 -7.70
N ILE A 119 -11.03 1.65 -7.44
CA ILE A 119 -11.59 2.72 -8.25
C ILE A 119 -10.52 3.77 -8.53
N ASP A 120 -10.38 4.20 -9.80
CA ASP A 120 -9.76 5.48 -10.11
C ASP A 120 -10.79 6.58 -9.85
N PHE A 121 -10.50 7.50 -8.95
CA PHE A 121 -11.36 8.66 -8.69
C PHE A 121 -11.39 9.62 -9.88
N GLU A 122 -12.40 10.48 -9.94
CA GLU A 122 -12.49 11.55 -10.91
C GLU A 122 -11.15 12.31 -11.01
N GLY A 123 -10.64 12.46 -12.23
CA GLY A 123 -9.38 13.15 -12.51
C GLY A 123 -8.11 12.31 -12.33
N TYR A 124 -8.22 11.01 -12.02
CA TYR A 124 -7.11 10.07 -11.87
C TYR A 124 -7.20 8.90 -12.85
N GLY A 125 -6.05 8.32 -13.17
CA GLY A 125 -5.95 7.08 -13.93
C GLY A 125 -6.74 7.10 -15.23
N ARG A 126 -7.66 6.15 -15.37
CA ARG A 126 -8.53 6.01 -16.54
C ARG A 126 -9.92 6.64 -16.36
N SER A 127 -10.17 7.28 -15.24
CA SER A 127 -11.43 8.02 -15.02
C SER A 127 -11.43 9.35 -15.74
N SER A 128 -12.62 9.92 -15.95
CA SER A 128 -12.79 11.22 -16.61
C SER A 128 -11.99 12.31 -15.90
N VAL A 129 -11.27 13.10 -16.68
CA VAL A 129 -10.68 14.37 -16.24
C VAL A 129 -11.72 15.47 -16.47
N THR A 130 -12.08 16.19 -15.42
CA THR A 130 -13.11 17.24 -15.45
C THR A 130 -12.56 18.54 -14.84
N PRO A 131 -13.29 19.65 -14.91
CA PRO A 131 -12.99 20.85 -14.13
C PRO A 131 -13.19 20.68 -12.62
N GLY A 132 -13.68 19.50 -12.15
CA GLY A 132 -13.87 19.20 -10.74
C GLY A 132 -12.57 19.15 -9.94
N TRP A 133 -12.69 19.29 -8.63
CA TRP A 133 -11.57 19.33 -7.69
C TRP A 133 -11.16 17.96 -7.16
N SER A 134 -12.03 16.95 -7.31
CA SER A 134 -11.86 15.60 -6.74
C SER A 134 -11.43 15.66 -5.25
N ASP A 135 -12.10 16.50 -4.48
CA ASP A 135 -11.94 16.61 -3.03
C ASP A 135 -12.43 15.34 -2.30
N ILE A 136 -12.38 15.33 -0.97
CA ILE A 136 -12.82 14.17 -0.20
C ILE A 136 -14.31 13.88 -0.43
N LYS A 137 -15.16 14.91 -0.47
CA LYS A 137 -16.60 14.77 -0.71
C LYS A 137 -16.90 14.22 -2.10
N ALA A 138 -16.21 14.71 -3.13
CA ALA A 138 -16.32 14.17 -4.49
C ALA A 138 -15.91 12.69 -4.54
N GLY A 139 -14.86 12.30 -3.80
CA GLY A 139 -14.43 10.91 -3.68
C GLY A 139 -15.45 10.01 -2.98
N VAL A 140 -16.19 10.52 -1.98
CA VAL A 140 -17.33 9.80 -1.37
C VAL A 140 -18.42 9.54 -2.41
N ALA A 141 -18.74 10.53 -3.24
CA ALA A 141 -19.72 10.37 -4.32
C ALA A 141 -19.26 9.38 -5.39
N ASP A 142 -17.95 9.34 -5.69
CA ASP A 142 -17.36 8.34 -6.61
C ASP A 142 -17.49 6.92 -6.04
N LEU A 143 -17.20 6.72 -4.75
CA LEU A 143 -17.42 5.45 -4.07
C LEU A 143 -18.90 5.05 -4.08
N ALA A 144 -19.81 5.98 -3.83
CA ALA A 144 -21.25 5.71 -3.89
C ALA A 144 -21.70 5.27 -5.29
N ALA A 145 -21.14 5.88 -6.35
CA ALA A 145 -21.43 5.50 -7.75
C ALA A 145 -20.88 4.11 -8.13
N MET A 146 -19.80 3.66 -7.48
CA MET A 146 -19.23 2.33 -7.65
C MET A 146 -20.14 1.23 -7.08
N MET A 147 -20.81 1.48 -5.94
CA MET A 147 -21.51 0.44 -5.16
C MET A 147 -22.53 -0.38 -5.95
N PRO A 148 -23.41 0.17 -6.80
CA PRO A 148 -24.37 -0.63 -7.55
C PRO A 148 -23.73 -1.68 -8.46
N ILE A 149 -22.54 -1.40 -8.98
CA ILE A 149 -21.77 -2.33 -9.82
C ILE A 149 -21.20 -3.46 -8.96
N VAL A 150 -20.57 -3.11 -7.83
CA VAL A 150 -20.03 -4.11 -6.88
C VAL A 150 -21.15 -5.03 -6.40
N GLU A 151 -22.29 -4.49 -6.01
CA GLU A 151 -23.48 -5.27 -5.57
C GLU A 151 -23.99 -6.22 -6.65
N ARG A 152 -24.13 -5.74 -7.87
CA ARG A 152 -24.57 -6.55 -9.00
C ARG A 152 -23.64 -7.72 -9.28
N GLU A 153 -22.33 -7.46 -9.27
CA GLU A 153 -21.31 -8.42 -9.67
C GLU A 153 -20.96 -9.42 -8.56
N THR A 154 -21.02 -9.00 -7.29
CA THR A 154 -20.62 -9.84 -6.15
C THR A 154 -21.79 -10.48 -5.41
N LYS A 155 -23.01 -9.94 -5.59
CA LYS A 155 -24.21 -10.28 -4.79
C LYS A 155 -24.08 -9.90 -3.30
N VAL A 156 -23.08 -9.11 -2.95
CA VAL A 156 -22.85 -8.57 -1.60
C VAL A 156 -23.44 -7.17 -1.54
N GLN A 157 -24.27 -6.88 -0.53
CA GLN A 157 -24.93 -5.57 -0.35
C GLN A 157 -24.40 -4.76 0.83
N ARG A 158 -23.64 -5.40 1.71
CA ARG A 158 -23.11 -4.81 2.95
C ARG A 158 -21.90 -5.58 3.44
N GLY A 159 -21.15 -4.97 4.37
CA GLY A 159 -19.96 -5.60 4.95
C GLY A 159 -18.73 -5.47 4.07
N TYR A 160 -18.69 -4.46 3.19
CA TYR A 160 -17.50 -4.19 2.38
C TYR A 160 -16.33 -3.81 3.25
N HIS A 161 -15.27 -4.58 3.17
CA HIS A 161 -13.99 -4.19 3.74
C HIS A 161 -13.36 -3.11 2.87
N MET A 162 -12.71 -2.13 3.48
CA MET A 162 -12.06 -1.06 2.73
C MET A 162 -10.66 -0.78 3.27
N ILE A 163 -9.69 -0.65 2.38
CA ILE A 163 -8.34 -0.17 2.70
C ILE A 163 -8.14 1.16 2.00
N GLY A 164 -7.98 2.23 2.76
CA GLY A 164 -7.65 3.54 2.24
C GLY A 164 -6.20 3.91 2.52
N GLU A 165 -5.50 4.47 1.54
CA GLU A 165 -4.15 4.98 1.70
C GLU A 165 -4.13 6.51 1.64
N SER A 166 -3.50 7.16 2.63
CA SER A 166 -3.34 8.61 2.69
C SER A 166 -4.70 9.33 2.60
N SER A 167 -4.93 10.23 1.65
CA SER A 167 -6.26 10.83 1.42
C SER A 167 -7.33 9.83 1.02
N GLY A 168 -6.96 8.64 0.56
CA GLY A 168 -7.88 7.52 0.37
C GLY A 168 -8.48 7.05 1.70
N ALA A 169 -7.70 7.06 2.78
CA ALA A 169 -8.22 6.74 4.11
C ALA A 169 -9.22 7.80 4.61
N LEU A 170 -9.02 9.08 4.27
CA LEU A 170 -10.02 10.14 4.53
C LEU A 170 -11.32 9.93 3.75
N ARG A 171 -11.23 9.49 2.48
CA ARG A 171 -12.41 9.14 1.67
C ARG A 171 -13.15 7.94 2.24
N VAL A 172 -12.43 6.91 2.68
CA VAL A 172 -13.02 5.73 3.35
C VAL A 172 -13.69 6.13 4.67
N ALA A 173 -13.04 6.97 5.48
CA ALA A 173 -13.60 7.47 6.74
C ALA A 173 -14.91 8.24 6.50
N ALA A 174 -14.92 9.16 5.54
CA ALA A 174 -16.09 9.94 5.18
C ALA A 174 -17.22 9.07 4.61
N PHE A 175 -16.89 8.14 3.70
CA PHE A 175 -17.86 7.19 3.15
C PHE A 175 -18.47 6.32 4.24
N ALA A 176 -17.68 5.81 5.17
CA ALA A 176 -18.15 4.96 6.27
C ALA A 176 -19.05 5.72 7.26
N ALA A 177 -18.76 7.00 7.52
CA ALA A 177 -19.60 7.84 8.36
C ALA A 177 -20.99 8.07 7.74
N GLU A 178 -21.05 8.28 6.42
CA GLU A 178 -22.30 8.45 5.66
C GLU A 178 -23.05 7.12 5.41
N ASN A 179 -22.32 5.99 5.37
CA ASN A 179 -22.85 4.67 5.00
C ASN A 179 -22.52 3.57 6.03
N PRO A 180 -22.82 3.74 7.33
CA PRO A 180 -22.35 2.85 8.39
C PRO A 180 -22.84 1.40 8.25
N ASN A 181 -23.99 1.19 7.60
CA ASN A 181 -24.57 -0.13 7.41
C ASN A 181 -24.02 -0.89 6.19
N ARG A 182 -23.21 -0.24 5.35
CA ARG A 182 -22.65 -0.82 4.13
C ARG A 182 -21.24 -1.35 4.33
N VAL A 183 -20.48 -0.74 5.22
CA VAL A 183 -19.07 -1.07 5.45
C VAL A 183 -18.89 -2.21 6.44
N GLY A 184 -17.81 -2.96 6.26
CA GLY A 184 -17.31 -3.97 7.18
C GLY A 184 -16.15 -3.41 8.03
N ARG A 185 -14.99 -4.07 7.98
CA ARG A 185 -13.76 -3.62 8.64
C ARG A 185 -13.02 -2.62 7.77
N LEU A 186 -12.45 -1.58 8.37
CA LEU A 186 -11.76 -0.48 7.70
C LEU A 186 -10.28 -0.48 8.09
N VAL A 187 -9.39 -0.34 7.11
CA VAL A 187 -7.95 -0.14 7.32
C VAL A 187 -7.59 1.26 6.84
N PHE A 188 -7.11 2.08 7.75
CA PHE A 188 -6.62 3.43 7.47
C PHE A 188 -5.09 3.40 7.45
N SER A 189 -4.54 3.40 6.24
CA SER A 189 -3.11 3.42 5.97
C SER A 189 -2.63 4.84 5.74
N ALA A 190 -1.56 5.24 6.40
CA ALA A 190 -0.98 6.58 6.24
C ALA A 190 -2.05 7.70 6.41
N TYR A 191 -2.94 7.53 7.36
CA TYR A 191 -4.05 8.42 7.68
C TYR A 191 -3.55 9.70 8.36
N THR A 192 -4.34 10.75 8.32
CA THR A 192 -4.16 11.96 9.13
C THR A 192 -5.50 12.37 9.71
N TYR A 193 -5.52 12.82 10.96
CA TYR A 193 -6.75 13.24 11.64
C TYR A 193 -6.90 14.75 11.63
N THR A 194 -6.21 15.45 12.54
CA THR A 194 -6.19 16.92 12.57
C THR A 194 -5.03 17.51 11.78
N GLY A 195 -4.02 16.70 11.49
CA GLY A 195 -2.78 17.14 10.86
C GLY A 195 -1.86 17.92 11.77
N LYS A 196 -2.12 17.90 13.08
CA LYS A 196 -1.31 18.61 14.07
C LYS A 196 0.14 18.12 14.02
N ASP A 197 1.07 19.06 13.93
CA ASP A 197 2.51 18.85 13.90
C ASP A 197 3.01 17.95 12.75
N SER A 198 2.20 17.82 11.68
CA SER A 198 2.58 17.07 10.48
C SER A 198 3.63 17.82 9.65
N PRO A 199 4.85 17.26 9.45
CA PRO A 199 5.85 17.90 8.60
C PRO A 199 5.34 18.04 7.13
N THR A 200 4.71 17.00 6.61
CA THR A 200 4.20 16.98 5.22
C THR A 200 3.09 18.00 5.02
N LEU A 201 2.14 18.14 5.95
CA LEU A 201 1.04 19.08 5.81
C LEU A 201 1.50 20.52 6.02
N THR A 202 2.45 20.76 6.92
CA THR A 202 3.09 22.06 7.11
C THR A 202 3.75 22.54 5.81
N GLU A 203 4.48 21.65 5.12
CA GLU A 203 5.10 22.00 3.84
C GLU A 203 4.06 22.21 2.73
N ARG A 204 3.02 21.38 2.67
CA ARG A 204 1.91 21.54 1.70
C ARG A 204 1.13 22.83 1.91
N ALA A 205 0.95 23.28 3.15
CA ALA A 205 0.21 24.50 3.48
C ALA A 205 0.83 25.77 2.89
N LYS A 206 2.14 25.75 2.59
CA LYS A 206 2.81 26.86 1.87
C LYS A 206 2.21 27.12 0.48
N ASN A 207 1.57 26.11 -0.12
CA ASN A 207 0.92 26.19 -1.43
C ASN A 207 -0.62 26.33 -1.33
N LEU A 208 -1.18 26.68 -0.17
CA LEU A 208 -2.63 26.72 0.04
C LEU A 208 -3.36 27.64 -0.95
N ASP A 209 -2.81 28.81 -1.24
CA ASP A 209 -3.41 29.77 -2.20
C ASP A 209 -3.42 29.22 -3.63
N PHE A 210 -2.40 28.45 -4.00
CA PHE A 210 -2.39 27.74 -5.28
C PHE A 210 -3.53 26.70 -5.33
N TYR A 211 -3.70 25.90 -4.27
CA TYR A 211 -4.76 24.87 -4.21
C TYR A 211 -6.16 25.48 -4.21
N ARG A 212 -6.35 26.69 -3.69
CA ARG A 212 -7.62 27.42 -3.75
C ARG A 212 -7.98 27.93 -5.13
N LYS A 213 -6.98 28.24 -5.96
CA LYS A 213 -7.16 28.87 -7.27
C LYS A 213 -7.13 27.89 -8.42
N ASN A 214 -6.51 26.72 -8.25
CA ASN A 214 -6.26 25.76 -9.32
C ASN A 214 -6.80 24.37 -8.93
N ASN A 215 -7.70 23.85 -9.74
CA ASN A 215 -8.28 22.52 -9.51
C ASN A 215 -7.32 21.36 -9.86
N ARG A 216 -6.19 21.66 -10.50
CA ARG A 216 -5.13 20.67 -10.78
C ARG A 216 -3.75 21.25 -10.47
N ARG A 217 -2.83 20.36 -10.10
CA ARG A 217 -1.43 20.68 -9.86
C ARG A 217 -0.51 19.83 -10.74
N PRO A 218 0.68 20.33 -11.10
CA PRO A 218 1.70 19.50 -11.72
C PRO A 218 2.11 18.31 -10.85
N ARG A 219 2.41 17.21 -11.52
CA ARG A 219 2.93 15.98 -10.91
C ARG A 219 4.11 15.46 -11.75
N PRO A 220 5.23 16.19 -11.78
CA PRO A 220 6.40 15.79 -12.54
C PRO A 220 7.04 14.52 -11.94
N LYS A 221 7.90 13.88 -12.72
CA LYS A 221 8.61 12.66 -12.34
C LYS A 221 9.31 12.80 -10.98
N GLU A 222 10.01 13.89 -10.78
CA GLU A 222 10.80 14.17 -9.56
C GLU A 222 9.92 14.21 -8.31
N MET A 223 8.68 14.72 -8.46
CA MET A 223 7.71 14.72 -7.36
C MET A 223 7.26 13.32 -7.01
N LEU A 224 7.00 12.45 -8.00
CA LEU A 224 6.63 11.06 -7.78
C LEU A 224 7.79 10.29 -7.12
N GLU A 225 9.02 10.47 -7.59
CA GLU A 225 10.20 9.85 -7.01
C GLU A 225 10.45 10.31 -5.56
N SER A 226 10.22 11.59 -5.27
CA SER A 226 10.41 12.16 -3.93
C SER A 226 9.51 11.56 -2.87
N ILE A 227 8.35 11.00 -3.23
CA ILE A 227 7.42 10.36 -2.29
C ILE A 227 8.09 9.20 -1.53
N PHE A 228 9.04 8.51 -2.18
CA PHE A 228 9.74 7.35 -1.62
C PHE A 228 10.92 7.69 -0.70
N THR A 229 11.36 8.92 -0.69
CA THR A 229 12.57 9.33 0.04
C THR A 229 12.38 10.49 1.01
N ARG A 230 11.32 11.32 0.82
CA ARG A 230 11.12 12.56 1.56
C ARG A 230 11.00 12.37 3.07
N ASP A 231 10.33 11.31 3.51
CA ASP A 231 10.09 11.06 4.95
C ASP A 231 11.27 10.27 5.55
N LYS A 232 11.75 9.25 4.84
CA LYS A 232 12.94 8.47 5.23
C LYS A 232 13.50 7.72 4.02
N ALA A 233 14.70 8.07 3.61
CA ALA A 233 15.42 7.32 2.58
C ALA A 233 15.70 5.88 3.04
N GLY A 234 15.66 4.91 2.10
CA GLY A 234 15.93 3.49 2.36
C GLY A 234 14.70 2.67 2.80
N THR A 235 13.54 3.29 3.00
CA THR A 235 12.29 2.57 3.32
C THR A 235 11.61 1.97 2.09
N SER A 236 12.05 2.31 0.89
CA SER A 236 11.56 1.79 -0.39
C SER A 236 12.73 1.46 -1.32
N ASP A 237 12.54 0.46 -2.18
CA ASP A 237 13.50 0.13 -3.23
C ASP A 237 13.46 1.23 -4.31
N LEU A 238 14.64 1.69 -4.78
CA LEU A 238 14.74 2.70 -5.83
C LEU A 238 14.07 2.27 -7.14
N ARG A 239 14.04 0.96 -7.43
CA ARG A 239 13.34 0.40 -8.58
C ARG A 239 11.83 0.63 -8.49
N THR A 240 11.28 0.68 -7.28
CA THR A 240 9.84 0.94 -7.05
C THR A 240 9.47 2.34 -7.50
N ALA A 241 10.27 3.34 -7.18
CA ALA A 241 10.05 4.71 -7.63
C ALA A 241 10.04 4.82 -9.17
N ALA A 242 11.02 4.21 -9.84
CA ALA A 242 11.08 4.19 -11.30
C ALA A 242 9.90 3.45 -11.93
N ALA A 243 9.52 2.30 -11.39
CA ALA A 243 8.37 1.52 -11.85
C ALA A 243 7.05 2.30 -11.68
N LEU A 244 6.87 2.98 -10.54
CA LEU A 244 5.70 3.83 -10.30
C LEU A 244 5.60 4.96 -11.31
N VAL A 245 6.70 5.67 -11.55
CA VAL A 245 6.76 6.76 -12.54
C VAL A 245 6.36 6.25 -13.91
N ALA A 246 6.93 5.12 -14.35
CA ALA A 246 6.62 4.52 -15.65
C ALA A 246 5.14 4.10 -15.75
N ALA A 247 4.54 3.64 -14.66
CA ALA A 247 3.14 3.22 -14.62
C ALA A 247 2.16 4.40 -14.54
N GLU A 248 2.54 5.51 -13.91
CA GLU A 248 1.65 6.64 -13.60
C GLU A 248 1.67 7.75 -14.67
N LEU A 249 2.83 8.07 -15.25
CA LEU A 249 2.94 9.16 -16.22
C LEU A 249 2.09 8.98 -17.50
N PRO A 250 1.80 7.76 -17.99
CA PRO A 250 0.84 7.60 -19.11
C PRO A 250 -0.55 8.16 -18.84
N PHE A 251 -0.93 8.37 -17.58
CA PHE A 251 -2.20 9.01 -17.18
C PHE A 251 -2.12 10.53 -17.05
N GLY A 252 -1.00 11.14 -17.45
CA GLY A 252 -0.77 12.58 -17.42
C GLY A 252 0.12 13.04 -16.27
N ASP A 253 0.54 14.28 -16.37
CA ASP A 253 1.51 14.94 -15.50
C ASP A 253 0.86 15.89 -14.48
N THR A 254 -0.44 15.83 -14.34
CA THR A 254 -1.19 16.62 -13.36
C THR A 254 -2.18 15.78 -12.59
N VAL A 255 -2.51 16.23 -11.36
CA VAL A 255 -3.55 15.61 -10.50
C VAL A 255 -4.46 16.68 -9.91
N PRO A 256 -5.70 16.30 -9.52
CA PRO A 256 -6.61 17.19 -8.81
C PRO A 256 -6.01 17.72 -7.51
N THR A 257 -6.38 18.94 -7.12
CA THR A 257 -5.90 19.60 -5.91
C THR A 257 -6.84 19.49 -4.72
N GLY A 258 -8.06 19.00 -4.90
CA GLY A 258 -9.09 19.04 -3.85
C GLY A 258 -8.68 18.36 -2.56
N THR A 259 -8.04 17.18 -2.62
CA THR A 259 -7.56 16.51 -1.41
C THR A 259 -6.39 17.22 -0.73
N TYR A 260 -5.56 17.94 -1.49
CA TYR A 260 -4.50 18.80 -0.92
C TYR A 260 -5.12 19.98 -0.20
N LEU A 261 -6.12 20.64 -0.81
CA LEU A 261 -6.89 21.72 -0.21
C LEU A 261 -7.56 21.26 1.09
N ASP A 262 -8.26 20.12 1.06
CA ASP A 262 -8.95 19.59 2.24
C ASP A 262 -7.97 19.31 3.38
N MET A 263 -6.87 18.59 3.11
CA MET A 263 -5.88 18.25 4.13
C MET A 263 -5.10 19.45 4.68
N THR A 264 -5.03 20.57 3.96
CA THR A 264 -4.32 21.76 4.43
C THR A 264 -5.21 22.82 5.04
N SER A 265 -6.55 22.68 4.96
CA SER A 265 -7.47 23.72 5.42
C SER A 265 -8.76 23.27 6.09
N LYS A 266 -9.05 21.94 6.10
CA LYS A 266 -10.36 21.44 6.56
C LYS A 266 -10.28 20.24 7.53
N LEU A 267 -9.08 19.88 8.01
CA LEU A 267 -8.96 18.81 8.99
C LEU A 267 -9.50 19.22 10.37
N PRO A 268 -10.13 18.30 11.10
CA PRO A 268 -10.45 16.95 10.69
C PRO A 268 -11.63 16.92 9.69
N ILE A 269 -11.53 16.03 8.68
CA ILE A 269 -12.61 15.85 7.69
C ILE A 269 -13.83 15.20 8.32
N ILE A 270 -13.61 14.22 9.18
CA ILE A 270 -14.65 13.46 9.89
C ILE A 270 -14.23 13.30 11.34
N GLU A 271 -15.16 13.54 12.23
CA GLU A 271 -15.01 13.22 13.65
C GLU A 271 -14.91 11.70 13.84
N ALA A 272 -13.94 11.24 14.62
CA ALA A 272 -13.71 9.81 14.86
C ALA A 272 -14.99 9.11 15.38
N LYS A 273 -15.78 9.79 16.21
CA LYS A 273 -17.05 9.29 16.78
C LYS A 273 -18.13 8.97 15.74
N ALA A 274 -18.02 9.50 14.53
CA ALA A 274 -18.94 9.22 13.44
C ALA A 274 -18.72 7.84 12.81
N ILE A 275 -17.53 7.25 12.96
CA ILE A 275 -17.16 5.98 12.36
C ILE A 275 -17.56 4.84 13.28
N LYS A 276 -18.61 4.08 12.92
CA LYS A 276 -19.17 2.99 13.73
C LYS A 276 -18.54 1.62 13.42
N ALA A 277 -17.91 1.47 12.29
CA ALA A 277 -17.26 0.23 11.87
C ALA A 277 -16.01 -0.08 12.69
N PRO A 278 -15.56 -1.34 12.76
CA PRO A 278 -14.22 -1.69 13.25
C PRO A 278 -13.13 -1.02 12.42
N VAL A 279 -12.10 -0.48 13.07
CA VAL A 279 -11.02 0.27 12.42
C VAL A 279 -9.65 -0.25 12.84
N LEU A 280 -8.78 -0.48 11.85
CA LEU A 280 -7.34 -0.61 12.04
C LEU A 280 -6.66 0.65 11.50
N VAL A 281 -5.93 1.36 12.34
CA VAL A 281 -5.04 2.45 11.95
C VAL A 281 -3.62 1.90 11.80
N ILE A 282 -3.05 2.00 10.61
CA ILE A 282 -1.67 1.58 10.34
C ILE A 282 -0.84 2.80 9.97
N ARG A 283 0.26 2.99 10.72
CA ARG A 283 1.25 4.03 10.51
C ARG A 283 2.60 3.42 10.16
N GLY A 284 3.34 4.00 9.23
CA GLY A 284 4.78 3.74 9.07
C GLY A 284 5.55 4.48 10.16
N GLU A 285 6.59 3.86 10.71
CA GLU A 285 7.46 4.45 11.74
C GLU A 285 7.92 5.88 11.37
N HIS A 286 8.22 6.08 10.09
CA HIS A 286 8.75 7.34 9.55
C HIS A 286 7.73 8.14 8.73
N ASP A 287 6.43 7.82 8.81
CA ASP A 287 5.41 8.54 8.03
C ASP A 287 5.27 10.00 8.51
N GLY A 288 5.55 10.95 7.61
CA GLY A 288 5.49 12.38 7.89
C GLY A 288 4.11 13.03 7.69
N ILE A 289 3.07 12.26 7.25
CA ILE A 289 1.73 12.85 7.01
C ILE A 289 0.97 13.14 8.31
N ALA A 290 1.26 12.37 9.36
CA ALA A 290 0.67 12.55 10.68
C ALA A 290 1.67 12.15 11.77
N THR A 291 1.60 12.81 12.92
CA THR A 291 2.29 12.37 14.13
C THR A 291 1.57 11.19 14.75
N GLU A 292 2.29 10.39 15.52
CA GLU A 292 1.67 9.30 16.30
C GLU A 292 0.62 9.85 17.26
N ALA A 293 0.91 11.00 17.90
CA ALA A 293 -0.02 11.66 18.80
C ALA A 293 -1.35 12.06 18.14
N ASP A 294 -1.31 12.59 16.90
CA ASP A 294 -2.51 12.93 16.11
C ASP A 294 -3.37 11.67 15.83
N LEU A 295 -2.71 10.57 15.52
CA LEU A 295 -3.40 9.31 15.25
C LEU A 295 -3.90 8.60 16.50
N LEU A 296 -3.20 8.69 17.62
CA LEU A 296 -3.66 8.15 18.91
C LEU A 296 -4.86 8.95 19.45
N ASP A 297 -4.89 10.27 19.21
CA ASP A 297 -6.07 11.09 19.52
C ASP A 297 -7.30 10.60 18.71
N PHE A 298 -7.15 10.40 17.40
CA PHE A 298 -8.20 9.79 16.58
C PHE A 298 -8.64 8.43 17.10
N TYR A 299 -7.67 7.52 17.33
CA TYR A 299 -7.91 6.15 17.78
C TYR A 299 -8.67 6.11 19.11
N SER A 300 -8.31 6.95 20.06
CA SER A 300 -8.94 7.00 21.38
C SER A 300 -10.42 7.34 21.32
N GLN A 301 -10.83 8.11 20.33
CA GLN A 301 -12.21 8.61 20.14
C GLN A 301 -13.09 7.68 19.29
N LEU A 302 -12.54 6.63 18.67
CA LEU A 302 -13.32 5.64 17.91
C LEU A 302 -14.31 4.92 18.85
N PRO A 303 -15.62 4.88 18.52
CA PRO A 303 -16.63 4.33 19.42
C PRO A 303 -16.67 2.79 19.45
N ASN A 304 -16.16 2.12 18.40
CA ASN A 304 -16.16 0.67 18.32
C ASN A 304 -14.96 0.11 19.10
N ALA A 305 -15.21 -0.81 20.03
CA ALA A 305 -14.15 -1.47 20.82
C ALA A 305 -13.25 -2.38 19.96
N ASP A 306 -13.76 -2.89 18.81
CA ASP A 306 -12.99 -3.64 17.82
C ASP A 306 -12.16 -2.65 16.97
N ARG A 307 -11.14 -2.09 17.59
CA ARG A 307 -10.22 -1.12 17.00
C ARG A 307 -8.78 -1.48 17.31
N GLN A 308 -7.88 -1.24 16.37
CA GLN A 308 -6.46 -1.51 16.50
C GLN A 308 -5.62 -0.32 16.01
N PHE A 309 -4.44 -0.17 16.59
CA PHE A 309 -3.43 0.78 16.15
C PHE A 309 -2.10 0.04 16.00
N VAL A 310 -1.46 0.19 14.85
CA VAL A 310 -0.19 -0.50 14.52
C VAL A 310 0.79 0.48 13.91
N THR A 311 2.00 0.55 14.48
CA THR A 311 3.15 1.21 13.87
C THR A 311 4.06 0.14 13.25
N LEU A 312 4.34 0.24 11.96
CA LEU A 312 5.18 -0.71 11.22
C LEU A 312 6.62 -0.18 11.11
N PRO A 313 7.61 -0.99 11.56
CA PRO A 313 9.01 -0.57 11.59
C PRO A 313 9.61 -0.46 10.17
N GLY A 314 10.52 0.51 10.00
CA GLY A 314 11.25 0.72 8.75
C GLY A 314 10.36 1.09 7.57
N MET A 315 9.19 1.65 7.81
CA MET A 315 8.25 2.10 6.78
C MET A 315 8.00 3.60 6.87
N ALA A 316 7.79 4.23 5.72
CA ALA A 316 7.42 5.64 5.58
C ALA A 316 6.01 5.77 5.00
N HIS A 317 5.67 6.91 4.39
CA HIS A 317 4.32 7.22 3.89
C HIS A 317 3.77 6.19 2.87
N THR A 318 4.60 5.66 1.99
CA THR A 318 4.20 4.69 0.96
C THR A 318 4.22 3.25 1.51
N LEU A 319 3.42 2.94 2.53
CA LEU A 319 3.42 1.63 3.18
C LEU A 319 3.22 0.48 2.19
N VAL A 320 2.27 0.63 1.28
CA VAL A 320 1.89 -0.42 0.31
C VAL A 320 2.98 -0.71 -0.74
N LEU A 321 3.93 0.21 -0.94
CA LEU A 321 5.03 0.12 -1.90
C LEU A 321 6.41 0.10 -1.22
N GLY A 322 6.47 0.07 0.11
CA GLY A 322 7.71 0.03 0.87
C GLY A 322 8.41 -1.32 0.78
N THR A 323 9.68 -1.35 1.21
CA THR A 323 10.45 -2.60 1.27
C THR A 323 9.79 -3.60 2.21
N ASN A 324 9.25 -3.14 3.35
CA ASN A 324 8.58 -3.96 4.35
C ASN A 324 7.07 -4.11 4.13
N ARG A 325 6.56 -3.91 2.90
CA ARG A 325 5.13 -3.96 2.55
C ARG A 325 4.40 -5.22 2.98
N GLU A 326 5.11 -6.34 3.11
CA GLU A 326 4.52 -7.60 3.57
C GLU A 326 4.00 -7.50 5.01
N LEU A 327 4.64 -6.71 5.87
CA LEU A 327 4.14 -6.44 7.22
C LEU A 327 2.78 -5.73 7.16
N PHE A 328 2.60 -4.80 6.22
CA PHE A 328 1.33 -4.13 5.98
C PHE A 328 0.25 -5.11 5.51
N TRP A 329 0.57 -5.99 4.55
CA TRP A 329 -0.39 -6.99 4.07
C TRP A 329 -0.82 -7.94 5.19
N TYR A 330 0.15 -8.42 5.98
CA TYR A 330 -0.12 -9.33 7.08
C TYR A 330 -1.00 -8.68 8.16
N ALA A 331 -0.66 -7.48 8.62
CA ALA A 331 -1.42 -6.76 9.61
C ALA A 331 -2.86 -6.47 9.12
N SER A 332 -2.99 -6.02 7.87
CA SER A 332 -4.30 -5.75 7.26
C SER A 332 -5.14 -7.02 7.13
N HIS A 333 -4.59 -8.12 6.58
CA HIS A 333 -5.32 -9.38 6.43
C HIS A 333 -5.73 -9.95 7.79
N SER A 334 -4.84 -9.97 8.76
CA SER A 334 -5.12 -10.46 10.11
C SER A 334 -6.31 -9.73 10.75
N PHE A 335 -6.35 -8.40 10.62
CA PHE A 335 -7.47 -7.61 11.11
C PHE A 335 -8.76 -7.86 10.32
N LEU A 336 -8.69 -7.89 8.99
CA LEU A 336 -9.87 -8.06 8.14
C LEU A 336 -10.52 -9.44 8.32
N ASN A 337 -9.72 -10.46 8.62
CA ASN A 337 -10.17 -11.85 8.83
C ASN A 337 -10.44 -12.19 10.31
N MET A 338 -10.38 -11.21 11.19
CA MET A 338 -10.61 -11.44 12.62
C MET A 338 -12.04 -11.94 12.86
N PRO A 339 -12.25 -13.00 13.67
CA PRO A 339 -13.57 -13.47 14.00
C PRO A 339 -14.35 -12.39 14.75
N LYS A 340 -15.68 -12.42 14.60
CA LYS A 340 -16.55 -11.53 15.38
C LYS A 340 -16.45 -11.89 16.87
N PRO A 341 -16.45 -10.89 17.78
CA PRO A 341 -16.53 -11.15 19.21
C PRO A 341 -17.77 -12.00 19.54
N LEU A 342 -17.62 -13.00 20.40
CA LEU A 342 -18.74 -13.83 20.86
C LEU A 342 -19.60 -13.08 21.88
N VAL A 343 -19.02 -12.10 22.57
CA VAL A 343 -19.71 -11.24 23.54
C VAL A 343 -19.42 -9.78 23.19
N THR A 344 -20.49 -9.01 23.01
CA THR A 344 -20.45 -7.54 22.94
C THR A 344 -21.28 -7.01 24.11
N VAL A 345 -20.64 -6.33 25.04
CA VAL A 345 -21.28 -5.70 26.22
C VAL A 345 -21.47 -4.23 25.97
#